data_57c79a110608609383daf5770a987233
#
_entry.id   57c79a110608609383daf5770a987233
#
_cell.length_a   1.000
_cell.length_b   1.000
_cell.length_c   1.000
_cell.angle_alpha   90.00
_cell.angle_beta   90.00
_cell.angle_gamma   90.00
#
_symmetry.space_group_name_H-M   'P 1'
#
loop_
_entity.id
_entity.type
_entity.pdbx_description
1 polymer ?
#
loop_
_entity_poly.entity_id
_entity_poly.type
_entity_poly.pdbx_seq_one_letter_code
_entity_poly.pdbx_strand_id
1 'polypeptide(L)'
;NGKTIVKEFLYQLLHNEFNIVRSPRSYNSQLGVPLSVWQMSEKNTLGIFEAGISQPDEMERLQPIIAPTIGIITNIGEAHQENFLSSNQKCMEKLTLFNDCEAIIYDGDDLFIANCIESACLSHKAIAWSRTDSEAPLFIESIDKKEFETIIHCTLLGFNRVVTIPFTDDASIENVIHCMAVMLYLKPTSVNDVTKFLHLEPVAMRLDVKQGINNCLLINDTYNSDINSLD
;
A
#
# COMPACT_ATOMS: atom_id res chain seq x y z
N ASN A 1 -3.40 1.63 8.02
CA ASN A 1 -3.38 0.17 7.86
C ASN A 1 -2.80 -0.20 6.49
N GLY A 2 -2.55 -1.48 6.22
CA GLY A 2 -2.12 -1.98 4.90
C GLY A 2 -0.65 -1.80 4.50
N LYS A 3 0.10 -0.84 5.03
CA LYS A 3 1.48 -0.52 4.61
C LYS A 3 2.42 -1.72 4.50
N THR A 4 2.46 -2.58 5.53
CA THR A 4 3.30 -3.79 5.54
C THR A 4 2.86 -4.77 4.45
N ILE A 5 1.54 -4.92 4.25
CA ILE A 5 0.98 -5.82 3.23
C ILE A 5 1.36 -5.32 1.84
N VAL A 6 1.13 -4.03 1.54
CA VAL A 6 1.51 -3.42 0.25
C VAL A 6 3.01 -3.59 -0.02
N LYS A 7 3.87 -3.34 0.99
CA LYS A 7 5.33 -3.54 0.87
C LYS A 7 5.69 -5.00 0.53
N GLU A 8 5.10 -5.97 1.21
CA GLU A 8 5.38 -7.39 0.97
C GLU A 8 4.78 -7.87 -0.36
N PHE A 9 3.59 -7.42 -0.73
CA PHE A 9 2.99 -7.75 -2.04
C PHE A 9 3.80 -7.15 -3.19
N LEU A 10 4.24 -5.90 -3.09
CA LEU A 10 5.14 -5.31 -4.09
C LEU A 10 6.45 -6.10 -4.21
N TYR A 11 7.01 -6.57 -3.11
CA TYR A 11 8.17 -7.44 -3.17
C TYR A 11 7.87 -8.75 -3.91
N GLN A 12 6.78 -9.44 -3.58
CA GLN A 12 6.39 -10.68 -4.26
C GLN A 12 6.17 -10.47 -5.76
N LEU A 13 5.57 -9.36 -6.16
CA LEU A 13 5.23 -9.05 -7.55
C LEU A 13 6.44 -8.63 -8.39
N LEU A 14 7.45 -7.99 -7.77
CA LEU A 14 8.52 -7.28 -8.48
C LEU A 14 9.92 -7.90 -8.30
N HIS A 15 10.14 -8.83 -7.36
CA HIS A 15 11.47 -9.35 -7.03
C HIS A 15 12.19 -10.06 -8.20
N ASN A 16 11.47 -10.55 -9.19
CA ASN A 16 12.05 -11.13 -10.40
C ASN A 16 12.54 -10.08 -11.41
N GLU A 17 12.11 -8.83 -11.28
CA GLU A 17 12.41 -7.73 -12.21
C GLU A 17 13.38 -6.72 -11.61
N PHE A 18 13.41 -6.60 -10.28
CA PHE A 18 14.23 -5.65 -9.54
C PHE A 18 15.03 -6.34 -8.45
N ASN A 19 16.24 -5.85 -8.21
CA ASN A 19 17.00 -6.19 -7.02
C ASN A 19 16.51 -5.32 -5.87
N ILE A 20 15.58 -5.85 -5.05
CA ILE A 20 14.82 -5.08 -4.08
C ILE A 20 15.47 -5.13 -2.70
N VAL A 21 15.68 -3.96 -2.09
CA VAL A 21 15.84 -3.80 -0.64
C VAL A 21 14.53 -3.31 -0.04
N ARG A 22 14.12 -3.84 1.11
CA ARG A 22 12.89 -3.40 1.79
C ARG A 22 13.03 -3.40 3.30
N SER A 23 12.18 -2.61 3.98
CA SER A 23 12.10 -2.65 5.44
C SER A 23 11.88 -4.07 5.94
N PRO A 24 12.74 -4.61 6.84
CA PRO A 24 12.51 -5.90 7.45
C PRO A 24 11.24 -5.86 8.32
N ARG A 25 10.35 -6.83 8.18
CA ARG A 25 9.09 -6.87 8.96
C ARG A 25 8.36 -5.52 8.88
N SER A 26 8.06 -4.90 10.04
CA SER A 26 7.42 -3.58 10.15
C SER A 26 8.37 -2.54 10.76
N TYR A 27 9.63 -2.53 10.33
CA TYR A 27 10.61 -1.50 10.74
C TYR A 27 10.24 -0.16 10.11
N ASN A 28 9.26 0.53 10.72
CA ASN A 28 8.65 1.75 10.21
C ASN A 28 8.80 2.97 11.14
N SER A 29 9.53 2.82 12.27
CA SER A 29 9.77 3.89 13.24
C SER A 29 10.94 4.78 12.84
N GLN A 30 11.12 5.88 13.59
CA GLN A 30 12.25 6.82 13.44
C GLN A 30 13.64 6.15 13.53
N LEU A 31 13.76 4.97 14.13
CA LEU A 31 14.98 4.18 14.17
C LEU A 31 14.98 3.07 13.12
N GLY A 32 13.81 2.41 12.92
CA GLY A 32 13.70 1.27 12.01
C GLY A 32 13.86 1.64 10.55
N VAL A 33 13.38 2.81 10.14
CA VAL A 33 13.50 3.30 8.75
C VAL A 33 14.94 3.58 8.36
N PRO A 34 15.74 4.38 9.12
CA PRO A 34 17.16 4.59 8.81
C PRO A 34 17.97 3.29 8.73
N LEU A 35 17.72 2.35 9.66
CA LEU A 35 18.36 1.04 9.63
C LEU A 35 18.00 0.22 8.39
N SER A 36 16.78 0.37 7.89
CA SER A 36 16.34 -0.28 6.65
C SER A 36 16.99 0.35 5.42
N VAL A 37 17.02 1.68 5.36
CA VAL A 37 17.68 2.42 4.26
C VAL A 37 19.18 2.14 4.21
N TRP A 38 19.82 2.00 5.36
CA TRP A 38 21.27 1.68 5.43
C TRP A 38 21.63 0.32 4.83
N GLN A 39 20.66 -0.58 4.62
CA GLN A 39 20.91 -1.86 3.92
C GLN A 39 20.99 -1.70 2.39
N MET A 40 20.70 -0.51 1.86
CA MET A 40 20.84 -0.24 0.42
C MET A 40 22.31 -0.33 -0.01
N SER A 41 22.50 -0.86 -1.21
CA SER A 41 23.77 -0.94 -1.88
C SER A 41 23.62 -0.56 -3.36
N GLU A 42 24.72 -0.32 -4.05
CA GLU A 42 24.74 -0.03 -5.49
C GLU A 42 24.11 -1.13 -6.36
N LYS A 43 23.92 -2.34 -5.81
CA LYS A 43 23.28 -3.47 -6.51
C LYS A 43 21.75 -3.36 -6.50
N ASN A 44 21.17 -2.60 -5.57
CA ASN A 44 19.73 -2.49 -5.46
C ASN A 44 19.19 -1.53 -6.54
N THR A 45 18.15 -1.97 -7.22
CA THR A 45 17.47 -1.19 -8.26
C THR A 45 16.11 -0.65 -7.81
N LEU A 46 15.60 -1.13 -6.67
CA LEU A 46 14.37 -0.67 -6.04
C LEU A 46 14.48 -0.76 -4.52
N GLY A 47 14.09 0.32 -3.82
CA GLY A 47 13.92 0.35 -2.37
C GLY A 47 12.43 0.47 -2.02
N ILE A 48 11.93 -0.36 -1.10
CA ILE A 48 10.55 -0.30 -0.61
C ILE A 48 10.57 -0.15 0.91
N PHE A 49 10.27 1.06 1.39
CA PHE A 49 10.34 1.40 2.80
C PHE A 49 8.98 1.73 3.36
N GLU A 50 8.67 1.19 4.54
CA GLU A 50 7.47 1.48 5.28
C GLU A 50 7.77 2.57 6.31
N ALA A 51 7.04 3.70 6.27
CA ALA A 51 7.14 4.75 7.27
C ALA A 51 5.87 4.79 8.14
N GLY A 52 6.06 4.68 9.44
CA GLY A 52 5.02 4.86 10.46
C GLY A 52 5.14 6.22 11.10
N ILE A 53 4.04 6.69 11.68
CA ILE A 53 3.98 7.95 12.41
C ILE A 53 3.35 7.70 13.78
N SER A 54 3.95 8.26 14.81
CA SER A 54 3.43 8.26 16.18
C SER A 54 3.26 9.68 16.74
N GLN A 55 4.02 10.64 16.25
CA GLN A 55 4.00 12.03 16.69
C GLN A 55 4.20 12.98 15.50
N PRO A 56 3.80 14.27 15.64
CA PRO A 56 4.16 15.31 14.67
C PRO A 56 5.68 15.43 14.43
N ASP A 57 6.07 15.96 13.27
CA ASP A 57 7.43 16.21 12.82
C ASP A 57 8.30 14.95 12.57
N GLU A 58 7.72 13.77 12.65
CA GLU A 58 8.43 12.52 12.36
C GLU A 58 8.67 12.32 10.87
N MET A 59 7.72 12.71 10.01
CA MET A 59 7.85 12.54 8.55
C MET A 59 8.85 13.51 7.95
N GLU A 60 8.94 14.73 8.46
CA GLU A 60 9.96 15.70 8.06
C GLU A 60 11.38 15.17 8.29
N ARG A 61 11.59 14.41 9.38
CA ARG A 61 12.89 13.77 9.68
C ARG A 61 13.18 12.57 8.81
N LEU A 62 12.17 11.79 8.44
CA LEU A 62 12.33 10.60 7.61
C LEU A 62 12.47 10.92 6.12
N GLN A 63 11.88 12.03 5.67
CA GLN A 63 11.89 12.44 4.27
C GLN A 63 13.30 12.49 3.66
N PRO A 64 14.29 13.20 4.23
CA PRO A 64 15.64 13.26 3.67
C PRO A 64 16.41 11.93 3.80
N ILE A 65 15.99 11.04 4.70
CA ILE A 65 16.63 9.73 4.88
C ILE A 65 16.16 8.75 3.80
N ILE A 66 14.85 8.72 3.53
CA ILE A 66 14.26 7.84 2.50
C ILE A 66 14.46 8.46 1.12
N ALA A 67 14.29 9.79 0.99
CA ALA A 67 14.24 10.55 -0.26
C ALA A 67 13.37 9.82 -1.30
N PRO A 68 12.07 9.58 -1.02
CA PRO A 68 11.25 8.71 -1.83
C PRO A 68 10.96 9.35 -3.20
N THR A 69 11.03 8.56 -4.26
CA THR A 69 10.60 8.96 -5.62
C THR A 69 9.10 8.70 -5.82
N ILE A 70 8.56 7.68 -5.15
CA ILE A 70 7.15 7.31 -5.20
C ILE A 70 6.62 7.21 -3.79
N GLY A 71 5.53 7.92 -3.52
CA GLY A 71 4.75 7.83 -2.29
C GLY A 71 3.52 6.93 -2.49
N ILE A 72 3.15 6.17 -1.45
CA ILE A 72 1.91 5.40 -1.43
C ILE A 72 1.17 5.72 -0.13
N ILE A 73 -0.05 6.22 -0.24
CA ILE A 73 -0.96 6.38 0.89
C ILE A 73 -2.04 5.31 0.79
N THR A 74 -2.06 4.40 1.75
CA THR A 74 -3.07 3.34 1.82
C THR A 74 -4.37 3.87 2.45
N ASN A 75 -4.30 4.30 3.70
CA ASN A 75 -5.42 4.93 4.41
C ASN A 75 -4.94 5.74 5.61
N ILE A 76 -5.84 6.51 6.20
CA ILE A 76 -5.62 7.27 7.45
C ILE A 76 -6.47 6.64 8.55
N GLY A 77 -5.91 5.64 9.25
CA GLY A 77 -6.56 4.99 10.38
C GLY A 77 -6.42 5.77 11.70
N GLU A 78 -7.08 5.29 12.75
CA GLU A 78 -7.13 5.92 14.08
C GLU A 78 -5.88 5.72 14.94
N ALA A 79 -5.00 4.78 14.59
CA ALA A 79 -3.78 4.49 15.35
C ALA A 79 -2.97 5.77 15.65
N HIS A 80 -2.62 6.00 16.92
CA HIS A 80 -1.91 7.21 17.42
C HIS A 80 -2.67 8.53 17.21
N GLN A 81 -4.01 8.49 17.03
CA GLN A 81 -4.81 9.71 16.85
C GLN A 81 -4.73 10.65 18.06
N GLU A 82 -4.52 10.11 19.25
CA GLU A 82 -4.35 10.84 20.50
C GLU A 82 -3.18 11.85 20.49
N ASN A 83 -2.21 11.64 19.61
CA ASN A 83 -1.02 12.50 19.47
C ASN A 83 -1.19 13.60 18.43
N PHE A 84 -2.35 13.67 17.77
CA PHE A 84 -2.66 14.65 16.72
C PHE A 84 -3.93 15.42 17.05
N LEU A 85 -3.95 16.71 16.74
CA LEU A 85 -5.11 17.59 16.96
C LEU A 85 -6.33 17.16 16.12
N SER A 86 -6.08 16.56 14.96
CA SER A 86 -7.11 16.09 14.03
C SER A 86 -6.56 15.06 13.05
N SER A 87 -7.46 14.30 12.40
CA SER A 87 -7.10 13.41 11.28
C SER A 87 -6.48 14.20 10.11
N ASN A 88 -6.90 15.45 9.89
CA ASN A 88 -6.33 16.32 8.87
C ASN A 88 -4.85 16.62 9.17
N GLN A 89 -4.51 17.02 10.40
CA GLN A 89 -3.11 17.24 10.79
C GLN A 89 -2.28 15.98 10.56
N LYS A 90 -2.80 14.82 10.94
CA LYS A 90 -2.13 13.53 10.77
C LYS A 90 -1.94 13.18 9.28
N CYS A 91 -2.93 13.47 8.43
CA CYS A 91 -2.80 13.28 6.99
C CYS A 91 -1.75 14.21 6.39
N MET A 92 -1.80 15.50 6.73
CA MET A 92 -0.82 16.49 6.28
C MET A 92 0.60 16.12 6.70
N GLU A 93 0.79 15.65 7.94
CA GLU A 93 2.08 15.16 8.43
C GLU A 93 2.59 13.99 7.58
N LYS A 94 1.75 13.01 7.25
CA LYS A 94 2.15 11.89 6.37
C LYS A 94 2.52 12.36 4.96
N LEU A 95 1.82 13.37 4.43
CA LEU A 95 2.09 13.93 3.12
C LEU A 95 3.44 14.65 3.05
N THR A 96 3.96 15.16 4.17
CA THR A 96 5.29 15.78 4.25
C THR A 96 6.39 14.83 3.74
N LEU A 97 6.24 13.52 3.98
CA LEU A 97 7.17 12.51 3.46
C LEU A 97 7.27 12.53 1.92
N PHE A 98 6.24 13.02 1.23
CA PHE A 98 6.11 12.97 -0.23
C PHE A 98 6.33 14.32 -0.92
N ASN A 99 6.81 15.34 -0.19
CA ASN A 99 7.03 16.67 -0.75
C ASN A 99 7.91 16.66 -2.00
N ASP A 100 8.92 15.79 -2.04
CA ASP A 100 9.88 15.71 -3.14
C ASP A 100 9.68 14.46 -4.04
N CYS A 101 8.58 13.71 -3.85
CA CYS A 101 8.24 12.59 -4.73
C CYS A 101 7.90 13.05 -6.15
N GLU A 102 8.11 12.16 -7.11
CA GLU A 102 7.64 12.31 -8.49
C GLU A 102 6.17 11.91 -8.64
N ALA A 103 5.71 10.93 -7.84
CA ALA A 103 4.35 10.42 -7.86
C ALA A 103 3.84 10.07 -6.46
N ILE A 104 2.54 10.28 -6.23
CA ILE A 104 1.81 9.87 -5.02
C ILE A 104 0.63 9.01 -5.44
N ILE A 105 0.65 7.74 -5.05
CA ILE A 105 -0.39 6.76 -5.36
C ILE A 105 -1.35 6.65 -4.20
N TYR A 106 -2.67 6.73 -4.48
CA TYR A 106 -3.71 6.72 -3.46
C TYR A 106 -5.06 6.24 -4.04
N ASP A 107 -6.02 5.97 -3.16
CA ASP A 107 -7.41 5.74 -3.51
C ASP A 107 -8.10 7.08 -3.81
N GLY A 108 -8.48 7.30 -5.07
CA GLY A 108 -9.15 8.53 -5.52
C GLY A 108 -10.57 8.68 -4.99
N ASP A 109 -11.20 7.57 -4.58
CA ASP A 109 -12.54 7.59 -3.99
C ASP A 109 -12.51 7.96 -2.49
N ASP A 110 -11.33 7.95 -1.85
CA ASP A 110 -11.14 8.53 -0.52
C ASP A 110 -11.02 10.06 -0.61
N LEU A 111 -12.18 10.72 -0.56
CA LEU A 111 -12.29 12.17 -0.63
C LEU A 111 -11.50 12.89 0.48
N PHE A 112 -11.30 12.26 1.64
CA PHE A 112 -10.52 12.85 2.72
C PHE A 112 -9.04 12.94 2.33
N ILE A 113 -8.46 11.85 1.80
CA ILE A 113 -7.07 11.84 1.32
C ILE A 113 -6.92 12.79 0.12
N ALA A 114 -7.85 12.76 -0.84
CA ALA A 114 -7.83 13.64 -2.00
C ALA A 114 -7.79 15.14 -1.60
N ASN A 115 -8.66 15.55 -0.66
CA ASN A 115 -8.68 16.93 -0.13
C ASN A 115 -7.38 17.30 0.62
N CYS A 116 -6.75 16.36 1.34
CA CYS A 116 -5.47 16.60 1.98
C CYS A 116 -4.34 16.79 0.95
N ILE A 117 -4.31 16.00 -0.12
CA ILE A 117 -3.35 16.11 -1.22
C ILE A 117 -3.49 17.47 -1.93
N GLU A 118 -4.72 17.90 -2.18
CA GLU A 118 -5.00 19.23 -2.75
C GLU A 118 -4.54 20.35 -1.82
N SER A 119 -4.87 20.27 -0.52
CA SER A 119 -4.47 21.26 0.50
C SER A 119 -2.96 21.34 0.67
N ALA A 120 -2.24 20.23 0.46
CA ALA A 120 -0.78 20.18 0.45
C ALA A 120 -0.16 20.67 -0.87
N CYS A 121 -0.97 21.08 -1.87
CA CYS A 121 -0.51 21.48 -3.21
C CYS A 121 0.24 20.34 -3.97
N LEU A 122 -0.09 19.09 -3.69
CA LEU A 122 0.57 17.89 -4.26
C LEU A 122 -0.23 17.25 -5.41
N SER A 123 -1.38 17.82 -5.81
CA SER A 123 -2.28 17.25 -6.84
C SER A 123 -1.58 17.03 -8.19
N HIS A 124 -0.57 17.83 -8.52
CA HIS A 124 0.15 17.73 -9.80
C HIS A 124 0.98 16.44 -9.95
N LYS A 125 1.21 15.70 -8.88
CA LYS A 125 1.93 14.43 -8.85
C LYS A 125 1.07 13.27 -8.32
N ALA A 126 -0.20 13.52 -8.04
CA ALA A 126 -1.14 12.52 -7.53
C ALA A 126 -1.61 11.59 -8.64
N ILE A 127 -1.54 10.29 -8.40
CA ILE A 127 -2.00 9.23 -9.28
C ILE A 127 -3.04 8.42 -8.52
N ALA A 128 -4.31 8.65 -8.85
CA ALA A 128 -5.42 7.95 -8.24
C ALA A 128 -5.73 6.64 -8.97
N TRP A 129 -6.07 5.60 -8.22
CA TRP A 129 -6.94 4.55 -8.72
C TRP A 129 -8.37 4.83 -8.22
N SER A 130 -9.39 4.34 -8.93
CA SER A 130 -10.78 4.64 -8.57
C SER A 130 -11.72 3.51 -8.98
N ARG A 131 -12.86 3.41 -8.28
CA ARG A 131 -14.01 2.57 -8.62
C ARG A 131 -15.17 3.40 -9.21
N THR A 132 -15.07 4.73 -9.14
CA THR A 132 -16.15 5.65 -9.55
C THR A 132 -15.74 6.54 -10.72
N ASP A 133 -14.46 6.85 -10.89
CA ASP A 133 -13.93 7.66 -11.98
C ASP A 133 -13.33 6.77 -13.08
N SER A 134 -14.06 6.63 -14.20
CA SER A 134 -13.64 5.85 -15.37
C SER A 134 -12.43 6.41 -16.10
N GLU A 135 -12.07 7.68 -15.87
CA GLU A 135 -10.89 8.32 -16.47
C GLU A 135 -9.62 8.11 -15.65
N ALA A 136 -9.73 7.49 -14.46
CA ALA A 136 -8.57 7.19 -13.64
C ALA A 136 -7.59 6.25 -14.38
N PRO A 137 -6.25 6.44 -14.22
CA PRO A 137 -5.24 5.58 -14.84
C PRO A 137 -5.41 4.09 -14.54
N LEU A 138 -5.96 3.76 -13.37
CA LEU A 138 -6.44 2.44 -12.96
C LEU A 138 -7.89 2.59 -12.51
N PHE A 139 -8.82 2.17 -13.34
CA PHE A 139 -10.24 2.12 -13.02
C PHE A 139 -10.66 0.69 -12.69
N ILE A 140 -11.32 0.49 -11.56
CA ILE A 140 -11.84 -0.81 -11.11
C ILE A 140 -13.32 -0.88 -11.48
N GLU A 141 -13.65 -1.68 -12.49
CA GLU A 141 -15.00 -1.80 -13.03
C GLU A 141 -15.89 -2.66 -12.12
N SER A 142 -15.39 -3.82 -11.68
CA SER A 142 -16.10 -4.69 -10.74
C SER A 142 -15.14 -5.59 -9.97
N ILE A 143 -15.63 -6.09 -8.83
CA ILE A 143 -14.92 -7.02 -7.95
C ILE A 143 -15.85 -8.17 -7.66
N ASP A 144 -15.52 -9.36 -8.18
CA ASP A 144 -16.31 -10.58 -8.05
C ASP A 144 -15.63 -11.52 -7.04
N LYS A 145 -16.12 -11.51 -5.79
CA LYS A 145 -15.62 -12.40 -4.72
C LYS A 145 -16.21 -13.79 -4.89
N LYS A 146 -15.33 -14.79 -4.86
CA LYS A 146 -15.67 -16.23 -4.81
C LYS A 146 -15.25 -16.82 -3.47
N GLU A 147 -15.37 -18.12 -3.31
CA GLU A 147 -15.07 -18.79 -2.05
C GLU A 147 -13.60 -18.64 -1.62
N PHE A 148 -12.66 -18.74 -2.57
CA PHE A 148 -11.21 -18.73 -2.27
C PHE A 148 -10.40 -17.75 -3.12
N GLU A 149 -11.04 -16.99 -3.97
CA GLU A 149 -10.40 -16.05 -4.87
C GLU A 149 -11.30 -14.84 -5.15
N THR A 150 -10.70 -13.76 -5.59
CA THR A 150 -11.43 -12.59 -6.09
C THR A 150 -10.97 -12.29 -7.51
N ILE A 151 -11.93 -12.01 -8.39
CA ILE A 151 -11.69 -11.55 -9.75
C ILE A 151 -11.93 -10.05 -9.79
N ILE A 152 -10.92 -9.30 -10.22
CA ILE A 152 -10.96 -7.86 -10.37
C ILE A 152 -11.00 -7.54 -11.86
N HIS A 153 -12.08 -6.93 -12.34
CA HIS A 153 -12.19 -6.37 -13.68
C HIS A 153 -11.77 -4.90 -13.62
N CYS A 154 -10.81 -4.52 -14.45
CA CYS A 154 -10.28 -3.16 -14.41
C CYS A 154 -9.81 -2.69 -15.78
N THR A 155 -9.76 -1.38 -15.94
CA THR A 155 -9.15 -0.69 -17.08
C THR A 155 -7.84 -0.05 -16.63
N LEU A 156 -6.75 -0.42 -17.31
CA LEU A 156 -5.40 0.09 -17.09
C LEU A 156 -4.98 0.92 -18.31
N LEU A 157 -4.84 2.24 -18.16
CA LEU A 157 -4.51 3.16 -19.26
C LEU A 157 -5.37 2.93 -20.51
N GLY A 158 -6.67 2.69 -20.34
CA GLY A 158 -7.62 2.44 -21.44
C GLY A 158 -7.67 0.99 -21.94
N PHE A 159 -6.93 0.05 -21.35
CA PHE A 159 -6.95 -1.37 -21.72
C PHE A 159 -7.61 -2.23 -20.63
N ASN A 160 -8.65 -2.96 -21.01
CA ASN A 160 -9.34 -3.87 -20.08
C ASN A 160 -8.42 -5.01 -19.66
N ARG A 161 -8.47 -5.34 -18.37
CA ARG A 161 -7.72 -6.44 -17.73
C ARG A 161 -8.62 -7.17 -16.74
N VAL A 162 -8.30 -8.44 -16.55
CA VAL A 162 -8.92 -9.28 -15.52
C VAL A 162 -7.79 -9.83 -14.65
N VAL A 163 -7.82 -9.51 -13.37
CA VAL A 163 -6.81 -9.93 -12.39
C VAL A 163 -7.49 -10.84 -11.37
N THR A 164 -6.94 -12.04 -11.17
CA THR A 164 -7.40 -12.95 -10.11
C THR A 164 -6.40 -12.96 -8.97
N ILE A 165 -6.91 -12.87 -7.74
CA ILE A 165 -6.11 -12.87 -6.51
C ILE A 165 -6.62 -13.93 -5.53
N PRO A 166 -5.74 -14.53 -4.70
CA PRO A 166 -6.12 -15.60 -3.74
C PRO A 166 -6.59 -15.00 -2.39
N PHE A 167 -7.27 -13.86 -2.42
CA PHE A 167 -7.81 -13.19 -1.23
C PHE A 167 -9.26 -12.80 -1.46
N THR A 168 -10.06 -12.81 -0.39
CA THR A 168 -11.50 -12.48 -0.45
C THR A 168 -11.89 -11.36 0.52
N ASP A 169 -10.99 -10.94 1.39
CA ASP A 169 -11.20 -9.82 2.30
C ASP A 169 -10.94 -8.47 1.60
N ASP A 170 -11.70 -7.44 1.98
CA ASP A 170 -11.66 -6.13 1.34
C ASP A 170 -10.31 -5.44 1.53
N ALA A 171 -9.65 -5.62 2.68
CA ALA A 171 -8.36 -5.00 2.97
C ALA A 171 -7.25 -5.55 2.05
N SER A 172 -7.20 -6.88 1.84
CA SER A 172 -6.24 -7.49 0.91
C SER A 172 -6.51 -7.07 -0.53
N ILE A 173 -7.79 -7.01 -0.95
CA ILE A 173 -8.18 -6.55 -2.29
C ILE A 173 -7.69 -5.12 -2.52
N GLU A 174 -7.95 -4.20 -1.60
CA GLU A 174 -7.51 -2.80 -1.69
C GLU A 174 -5.98 -2.69 -1.74
N ASN A 175 -5.27 -3.44 -0.88
CA ASN A 175 -3.81 -3.47 -0.89
C ASN A 175 -3.23 -3.97 -2.23
N VAL A 176 -3.87 -4.95 -2.88
CA VAL A 176 -3.48 -5.39 -4.23
C VAL A 176 -3.74 -4.30 -5.26
N ILE A 177 -4.86 -3.59 -5.19
CA ILE A 177 -5.16 -2.48 -6.12
C ILE A 177 -4.09 -1.37 -5.99
N HIS A 178 -3.66 -1.02 -4.78
CA HIS A 178 -2.52 -0.13 -4.58
C HIS A 178 -1.25 -0.65 -5.27
N CYS A 179 -0.95 -1.95 -5.15
CA CYS A 179 0.20 -2.55 -5.84
C CYS A 179 0.08 -2.48 -7.36
N MET A 180 -1.12 -2.71 -7.91
CA MET A 180 -1.38 -2.57 -9.36
C MET A 180 -1.08 -1.14 -9.84
N ALA A 181 -1.54 -0.12 -9.10
CA ALA A 181 -1.29 1.28 -9.43
C ALA A 181 0.20 1.64 -9.37
N VAL A 182 0.95 1.11 -8.37
CA VAL A 182 2.42 1.27 -8.30
C VAL A 182 3.11 0.64 -9.50
N MET A 183 2.74 -0.59 -9.83
CA MET A 183 3.33 -1.32 -10.97
C MET A 183 3.04 -0.62 -12.30
N LEU A 184 1.84 -0.06 -12.45
CA LEU A 184 1.45 0.72 -13.62
C LEU A 184 2.37 1.94 -13.80
N TYR A 185 2.72 2.63 -12.73
CA TYR A 185 3.62 3.78 -12.76
C TYR A 185 5.09 3.36 -12.98
N LEU A 186 5.59 2.37 -12.23
CA LEU A 186 6.98 1.94 -12.30
C LEU A 186 7.34 1.31 -13.64
N LYS A 187 6.49 0.42 -14.12
CA LYS A 187 6.74 -0.37 -15.34
C LYS A 187 5.42 -0.89 -15.90
N PRO A 188 4.75 -0.13 -16.75
CA PRO A 188 3.44 -0.52 -17.29
C PRO A 188 3.40 -1.92 -17.92
N THR A 189 4.53 -2.42 -18.44
CA THR A 189 4.63 -3.76 -19.02
C THR A 189 4.56 -4.88 -17.96
N SER A 190 4.93 -4.62 -16.71
CA SER A 190 4.88 -5.63 -15.63
C SER A 190 3.47 -5.99 -15.23
N VAL A 191 2.52 -5.07 -15.37
CA VAL A 191 1.09 -5.30 -15.07
C VAL A 191 0.42 -6.18 -16.12
N ASN A 192 1.04 -6.36 -17.30
CA ASN A 192 0.48 -7.24 -18.33
C ASN A 192 0.55 -8.72 -17.95
N ASP A 193 1.49 -9.11 -17.09
CA ASP A 193 1.53 -10.46 -16.53
C ASP A 193 0.64 -10.55 -15.29
N VAL A 194 -0.67 -10.66 -15.54
CA VAL A 194 -1.69 -10.76 -14.49
C VAL A 194 -1.59 -12.07 -13.69
N THR A 195 -0.87 -13.08 -14.18
CA THR A 195 -0.75 -14.39 -13.51
C THR A 195 0.02 -14.30 -12.19
N LYS A 196 0.90 -13.32 -12.04
CA LYS A 196 1.67 -13.07 -10.80
C LYS A 196 0.77 -12.86 -9.59
N PHE A 197 -0.37 -12.21 -9.78
CA PHE A 197 -1.29 -11.86 -8.69
C PHE A 197 -1.95 -13.09 -8.07
N LEU A 198 -2.15 -14.16 -8.85
CA LEU A 198 -2.71 -15.42 -8.35
C LEU A 198 -1.76 -16.14 -7.38
N HIS A 199 -0.47 -15.84 -7.44
CA HIS A 199 0.57 -16.46 -6.62
C HIS A 199 0.96 -15.62 -5.40
N LEU A 200 0.20 -14.57 -5.09
CA LEU A 200 0.41 -13.79 -3.88
C LEU A 200 0.15 -14.64 -2.64
N GLU A 201 1.06 -14.58 -1.69
CA GLU A 201 0.97 -15.28 -0.42
C GLU A 201 0.56 -14.32 0.71
N PRO A 202 -0.24 -14.77 1.68
CA PRO A 202 -0.58 -14.00 2.86
C PRO A 202 0.67 -13.54 3.62
N VAL A 203 0.61 -12.36 4.19
CA VAL A 203 1.69 -11.82 5.04
C VAL A 203 1.52 -12.37 6.46
N ALA A 204 2.53 -13.06 6.98
CA ALA A 204 2.47 -13.67 8.30
C ALA A 204 2.07 -12.67 9.40
N MET A 205 1.23 -13.09 10.33
CA MET A 205 0.68 -12.30 11.45
C MET A 205 -0.23 -11.13 11.00
N ARG A 206 -0.74 -11.17 9.77
CA ARG A 206 -1.69 -10.21 9.21
C ARG A 206 -2.83 -11.00 8.58
N LEU A 207 -3.95 -11.12 9.27
CA LEU A 207 -5.13 -11.91 8.85
C LEU A 207 -4.75 -13.32 8.34
N ASP A 208 -3.83 -14.00 9.06
CA ASP A 208 -3.35 -15.34 8.71
C ASP A 208 -4.38 -16.37 9.21
N VAL A 209 -5.09 -17.00 8.28
CA VAL A 209 -6.13 -17.98 8.55
C VAL A 209 -5.56 -19.39 8.37
N LYS A 210 -5.53 -20.18 9.45
CA LYS A 210 -5.03 -21.55 9.45
C LYS A 210 -6.11 -22.53 9.90
N GLN A 211 -6.13 -23.69 9.28
CA GLN A 211 -6.96 -24.78 9.76
C GLN A 211 -6.31 -25.42 10.99
N GLY A 212 -7.00 -25.37 12.10
CA GLY A 212 -6.60 -25.99 13.37
C GLY A 212 -7.12 -27.43 13.49
N ILE A 213 -6.86 -28.06 14.64
CA ILE A 213 -7.40 -29.40 14.94
C ILE A 213 -8.92 -29.34 15.14
N ASN A 214 -9.61 -30.46 14.92
CA ASN A 214 -11.08 -30.58 15.06
C ASN A 214 -11.89 -29.62 14.16
N ASN A 215 -11.43 -29.32 12.95
CA ASN A 215 -12.08 -28.43 12.00
C ASN A 215 -12.27 -26.97 12.51
N CYS A 216 -11.53 -26.53 13.51
CA CYS A 216 -11.55 -25.14 13.92
C CYS A 216 -10.68 -24.28 12.97
N LEU A 217 -11.10 -23.06 12.77
CA LEU A 217 -10.37 -22.05 12.01
C LEU A 217 -9.59 -21.18 13.02
N LEU A 218 -8.27 -21.08 12.83
CA LEU A 218 -7.42 -20.19 13.60
C LEU A 218 -7.19 -18.92 12.78
N ILE A 219 -7.72 -17.80 13.25
CA ILE A 219 -7.49 -16.48 12.65
C ILE A 219 -6.43 -15.77 13.49
N ASN A 220 -5.30 -15.43 12.87
CA ASN A 220 -4.20 -14.74 13.52
C ASN A 220 -3.99 -13.35 12.92
N ASP A 221 -4.50 -12.32 13.59
CA ASP A 221 -4.27 -10.90 13.29
C ASP A 221 -3.72 -10.17 14.53
N THR A 222 -2.67 -10.73 15.13
CA THR A 222 -2.17 -10.32 16.44
C THR A 222 -1.18 -9.17 16.41
N TYR A 223 -0.82 -8.65 15.24
CA TYR A 223 0.24 -7.63 15.15
C TYR A 223 -0.21 -6.23 15.60
N ASN A 224 -1.35 -5.77 15.12
CA ASN A 224 -2.07 -4.57 15.56
C ASN A 224 -3.56 -4.77 15.25
N SER A 225 -4.40 -4.80 16.24
CA SER A 225 -5.84 -4.69 16.04
C SER A 225 -6.31 -3.30 16.45
N ASP A 226 -7.03 -2.61 15.60
CA ASP A 226 -7.87 -1.47 15.96
C ASP A 226 -9.36 -1.88 15.93
N ILE A 227 -10.22 -1.02 16.45
CA ILE A 227 -11.66 -1.32 16.58
C ILE A 227 -12.29 -1.64 15.20
N ASN A 228 -11.84 -0.97 14.13
CA ASN A 228 -12.36 -1.16 12.78
C ASN A 228 -11.84 -2.44 12.09
N SER A 229 -10.88 -3.15 12.71
CA SER A 229 -10.36 -4.44 12.21
C SER A 229 -11.04 -5.64 12.86
N LEU A 230 -12.01 -5.43 13.75
CA LEU A 230 -12.71 -6.48 14.50
C LEU A 230 -14.14 -6.75 13.99
N ASP A 231 -14.63 -5.97 13.04
CA ASP A 231 -15.89 -6.18 12.31
C ASP A 231 -15.58 -6.92 10.99
#